data_3630eb5dedeca0095fbd5f321db7c016
#
_entry.id   3630eb5dedeca0095fbd5f321db7c016
#
_cell.length_a   1.000
_cell.length_b   1.000
_cell.length_c   1.000
_cell.angle_alpha   90.00
_cell.angle_beta   90.00
_cell.angle_gamma   90.00
#
_symmetry.space_group_name_H-M   'P 1'
#
loop_
_entity.id
_entity.type
_entity.pdbx_description
1 polymer ?
#
loop_
_entity_poly.entity_id
_entity_poly.type
_entity_poly.pdbx_seq_one_letter_code
_entity_poly.pdbx_strand_id
1 'polypeptide(L)'
;MKKSIIILLLTLAALVSCQKEDENGDLGGFWKLQQIEMNETGSVIVTRNEDRFWRVQLELIQIGEGKGRFQHVGDSLFVQLITMPNSPKDFGIYNPKDERFGVLHLDRNGMVLRSDSVTLTFKKF
;
A
#
# COMPACT_ATOMS: atom_id res chain seq x y z
N MET A 1 1.31 -17.21 41.91
CA MET A 1 0.35 -17.12 40.83
C MET A 1 0.17 -15.72 40.27
N LYS A 2 -0.10 -14.69 41.11
CA LYS A 2 -0.29 -13.31 40.63
C LYS A 2 0.95 -12.75 39.92
N LYS A 3 2.16 -13.06 40.39
CA LYS A 3 3.41 -12.60 39.78
C LYS A 3 3.66 -13.20 38.38
N SER A 4 3.27 -14.46 38.16
CA SER A 4 3.42 -15.12 36.85
C SER A 4 2.48 -14.54 35.82
N ILE A 5 1.27 -14.17 36.22
CA ILE A 5 0.29 -13.53 35.32
C ILE A 5 0.76 -12.14 34.88
N ILE A 6 1.34 -11.35 35.80
CA ILE A 6 1.87 -10.02 35.51
C ILE A 6 3.06 -10.10 34.55
N ILE A 7 3.97 -11.07 34.74
CA ILE A 7 5.11 -11.29 33.84
C ILE A 7 4.64 -11.68 32.46
N LEU A 8 3.61 -12.53 32.36
CA LEU A 8 3.03 -12.95 31.09
C LEU A 8 2.41 -11.77 30.34
N LEU A 9 1.70 -10.89 31.03
CA LEU A 9 1.11 -9.67 30.43
C LEU A 9 2.18 -8.70 29.92
N LEU A 10 3.28 -8.54 30.65
CA LEU A 10 4.39 -7.70 30.23
C LEU A 10 5.08 -8.28 28.99
N THR A 11 5.22 -9.60 28.90
CA THR A 11 5.79 -10.26 27.74
C THR A 11 4.91 -10.09 26.49
N LEU A 12 3.59 -10.19 26.64
CA LEU A 12 2.65 -9.93 25.56
C LEU A 12 2.70 -8.47 25.09
N ALA A 13 2.81 -7.51 26.01
CA ALA A 13 2.96 -6.11 25.66
C ALA A 13 4.25 -5.84 24.89
N ALA A 14 5.36 -6.49 25.24
CA ALA A 14 6.62 -6.38 24.52
C ALA A 14 6.52 -6.95 23.11
N LEU A 15 5.82 -8.08 22.92
CA LEU A 15 5.58 -8.65 21.60
C LEU A 15 4.74 -7.72 20.72
N VAL A 16 3.72 -7.11 21.27
CA VAL A 16 2.89 -6.12 20.55
C VAL A 16 3.73 -4.90 20.16
N SER A 17 4.65 -4.44 21.02
CA SER A 17 5.54 -3.33 20.70
C SER A 17 6.50 -3.67 19.57
N CYS A 18 7.03 -4.91 19.53
CA CYS A 18 7.88 -5.36 18.42
C CYS A 18 7.12 -5.40 17.10
N GLN A 19 5.84 -5.78 17.12
CA GLN A 19 4.99 -5.75 15.92
C GLN A 19 4.71 -4.32 15.44
N LYS A 20 4.70 -3.34 16.33
CA LYS A 20 4.52 -1.93 15.95
C LYS A 20 5.71 -1.35 15.19
N GLU A 21 6.89 -1.92 15.34
CA GLU A 21 8.06 -1.48 14.59
C GLU A 21 7.95 -1.84 13.11
N ASP A 22 7.15 -2.85 12.77
CA ASP A 22 6.80 -3.20 11.39
C ASP A 22 5.44 -2.60 11.06
N GLU A 23 5.36 -1.26 11.04
CA GLU A 23 4.11 -0.51 10.90
C GLU A 23 3.33 -0.83 9.63
N ASN A 24 4.02 -1.17 8.56
CA ASN A 24 3.38 -1.39 7.27
C ASN A 24 2.84 -2.82 7.12
N GLY A 25 3.31 -3.76 7.93
CA GLY A 25 2.89 -5.14 7.84
C GLY A 25 3.00 -5.66 6.40
N ASP A 26 1.90 -6.15 5.87
CA ASP A 26 1.84 -6.69 4.51
C ASP A 26 1.98 -5.62 3.42
N LEU A 27 1.72 -4.35 3.74
CA LEU A 27 1.81 -3.25 2.79
C LEU A 27 3.26 -2.92 2.40
N GLY A 28 4.23 -3.09 3.33
CA GLY A 28 5.63 -2.76 3.06
C GLY A 28 6.25 -3.60 1.97
N GLY A 29 7.15 -3.00 1.18
CA GLY A 29 7.94 -3.69 0.18
C GLY A 29 7.70 -3.19 -1.24
N PHE A 30 8.07 -4.04 -2.21
CA PHE A 30 7.88 -3.76 -3.63
C PHE A 30 6.61 -4.42 -4.15
N TRP A 31 5.82 -3.63 -4.88
CA TRP A 31 4.59 -4.08 -5.50
C TRP A 31 4.66 -3.85 -7.00
N LYS A 32 4.42 -4.89 -7.75
CA LYS A 32 4.33 -4.78 -9.22
C LYS A 32 2.87 -4.64 -9.63
N LEU A 33 2.58 -3.57 -10.36
CA LEU A 33 1.23 -3.33 -10.89
C LEU A 33 0.91 -4.34 -11.99
N GLN A 34 -0.14 -5.12 -11.80
CA GLN A 34 -0.55 -6.18 -12.72
C GLN A 34 -1.59 -5.72 -13.72
N GLN A 35 -2.52 -4.89 -13.27
CA GLN A 35 -3.57 -4.34 -14.12
C GLN A 35 -4.18 -3.09 -13.52
N ILE A 36 -4.75 -2.28 -14.39
CA ILE A 36 -5.53 -1.09 -14.06
C ILE A 36 -6.92 -1.29 -14.66
N GLU A 37 -7.95 -1.34 -13.82
CA GLU A 37 -9.33 -1.40 -14.27
C GLU A 37 -9.97 -0.02 -14.13
N MET A 38 -10.54 0.48 -15.21
CA MET A 38 -11.30 1.74 -15.19
C MET A 38 -12.66 1.47 -14.55
N ASN A 39 -12.96 2.12 -13.43
CA ASN A 39 -14.18 1.88 -12.67
C ASN A 39 -15.45 2.20 -13.47
N GLU A 40 -15.40 3.27 -14.27
CA GLU A 40 -16.55 3.74 -15.02
C GLU A 40 -16.95 2.80 -16.15
N THR A 41 -15.98 2.27 -16.88
CA THR A 41 -16.23 1.47 -18.09
C THR A 41 -15.97 -0.02 -17.90
N GLY A 42 -15.22 -0.39 -16.86
CA GLY A 42 -14.76 -1.77 -16.66
C GLY A 42 -13.61 -2.17 -17.57
N SER A 43 -13.08 -1.24 -18.37
CA SER A 43 -11.95 -1.52 -19.26
C SER A 43 -10.70 -1.84 -18.44
N VAL A 44 -9.94 -2.84 -18.87
CA VAL A 44 -8.75 -3.32 -18.17
C VAL A 44 -7.51 -3.08 -19.02
N ILE A 45 -6.51 -2.45 -18.42
CA ILE A 45 -5.17 -2.30 -18.99
C ILE A 45 -4.26 -3.28 -18.27
N VAL A 46 -3.70 -4.25 -18.99
CA VAL A 46 -2.78 -5.23 -18.42
C VAL A 46 -1.38 -4.64 -18.39
N THR A 47 -0.78 -4.57 -17.20
CA THR A 47 0.53 -3.94 -16.98
C THR A 47 1.58 -4.93 -16.49
N ARG A 48 1.22 -6.20 -16.28
CA ARG A 48 2.11 -7.22 -15.68
C ARG A 48 3.42 -7.45 -16.44
N ASN A 49 3.42 -7.16 -17.73
CA ASN A 49 4.61 -7.32 -18.59
C ASN A 49 5.46 -6.05 -18.67
N GLU A 50 5.08 -5.01 -17.92
CA GLU A 50 5.78 -3.73 -17.88
C GLU A 50 6.38 -3.50 -16.48
N ASP A 51 7.39 -2.65 -16.41
CA ASP A 51 8.07 -2.34 -15.15
C ASP A 51 7.38 -1.18 -14.44
N ARG A 52 6.19 -1.44 -13.89
CA ARG A 52 5.43 -0.46 -13.12
C ARG A 52 5.37 -0.89 -11.68
N PHE A 53 6.19 -0.25 -10.85
CA PHE A 53 6.37 -0.62 -9.45
C PHE A 53 5.97 0.49 -8.50
N TRP A 54 5.41 0.09 -7.36
CA TRP A 54 5.25 0.91 -6.17
C TRP A 54 6.16 0.33 -5.09
N ARG A 55 6.86 1.18 -4.39
CA ARG A 55 7.67 0.79 -3.24
C ARG A 55 7.16 1.48 -2.00
N VAL A 56 6.87 0.70 -0.97
CA VAL A 56 6.38 1.18 0.32
C VAL A 56 7.42 0.86 1.38
N GLN A 57 7.91 1.89 2.06
CA GLN A 57 8.93 1.72 3.10
C GLN A 57 8.72 2.78 4.17
N LEU A 58 8.45 2.34 5.41
CA LEU A 58 8.17 3.22 6.55
C LEU A 58 7.02 4.18 6.24
N GLU A 59 7.27 5.48 6.20
CA GLU A 59 6.28 6.51 5.88
C GLU A 59 6.35 6.96 4.42
N LEU A 60 7.27 6.41 3.66
CA LEU A 60 7.55 6.84 2.29
C LEU A 60 6.98 5.88 1.28
N ILE A 61 6.48 6.43 0.19
CA ILE A 61 6.04 5.68 -0.97
C ILE A 61 6.78 6.19 -2.20
N GLN A 62 7.21 5.25 -3.03
CA GLN A 62 7.81 5.56 -4.33
C GLN A 62 6.95 4.90 -5.39
N ILE A 63 6.51 5.69 -6.36
CA ILE A 63 5.66 5.25 -7.47
C ILE A 63 6.39 5.61 -8.75
N GLY A 64 6.96 4.60 -9.42
CA GLY A 64 7.88 4.85 -10.49
C GLY A 64 9.07 5.69 -10.01
N GLU A 65 9.29 6.83 -10.61
CA GLU A 65 10.32 7.80 -10.19
C GLU A 65 9.79 8.83 -9.19
N GLY A 66 8.49 8.88 -8.99
CA GLY A 66 7.86 9.79 -8.04
C GLY A 66 7.99 9.31 -6.61
N LYS A 67 8.07 10.26 -5.68
CA LYS A 67 8.21 9.97 -4.26
C LYS A 67 7.21 10.79 -3.46
N GLY A 68 6.75 10.25 -2.38
CA GLY A 68 5.82 10.92 -1.51
C GLY A 68 5.64 10.24 -0.18
N ARG A 69 4.56 10.59 0.47
CA ARG A 69 4.15 10.04 1.76
C ARG A 69 2.83 9.31 1.62
N PHE A 70 2.59 8.40 2.53
CA PHE A 70 1.32 7.71 2.59
C PHE A 70 0.87 7.55 4.04
N GLN A 71 -0.43 7.32 4.20
CA GLN A 71 -1.04 6.91 5.46
C GLN A 71 -1.97 5.74 5.19
N HIS A 72 -1.82 4.67 5.96
CA HIS A 72 -2.71 3.53 5.93
C HIS A 72 -3.53 3.53 7.23
N VAL A 73 -4.82 3.81 7.13
CA VAL A 73 -5.72 3.89 8.27
C VAL A 73 -6.93 3.00 8.00
N GLY A 74 -7.03 1.89 8.72
CA GLY A 74 -8.08 0.91 8.48
C GLY A 74 -8.02 0.39 7.05
N ASP A 75 -9.12 0.51 6.31
CA ASP A 75 -9.21 0.09 4.91
C ASP A 75 -8.93 1.22 3.93
N SER A 76 -8.32 2.31 4.39
CA SER A 76 -8.01 3.46 3.54
C SER A 76 -6.52 3.68 3.43
N LEU A 77 -6.07 3.96 2.21
CA LEU A 77 -4.70 4.32 1.91
C LEU A 77 -4.69 5.72 1.28
N PHE A 78 -4.04 6.65 1.94
CA PHE A 78 -3.89 8.03 1.46
C PHE A 78 -2.49 8.19 0.91
N VAL A 79 -2.38 8.72 -0.32
CA VAL A 79 -1.09 8.91 -0.99
C VAL A 79 -0.94 10.37 -1.39
N GLN A 80 0.19 10.97 -1.02
CA GLN A 80 0.57 12.32 -1.41
C GLN A 80 1.94 12.28 -2.05
N LEU A 81 2.01 12.51 -3.35
CA LEU A 81 3.28 12.58 -4.06
C LEU A 81 3.87 13.99 -3.93
N ILE A 82 5.14 14.05 -3.59
CA ILE A 82 5.93 15.29 -3.52
C ILE A 82 6.64 15.51 -4.85
N THR A 83 7.21 14.47 -5.41
CA THR A 83 7.77 14.49 -6.77
C THR A 83 6.96 13.54 -7.64
N MET A 84 6.75 13.91 -8.90
CA MET A 84 5.84 13.19 -9.79
C MET A 84 6.60 12.20 -10.67
N PRO A 85 6.05 11.01 -10.95
CA PRO A 85 6.52 10.19 -12.05
C PRO A 85 6.13 10.84 -13.38
N ASN A 86 6.75 10.41 -14.48
CA ASN A 86 6.50 10.98 -15.80
C ASN A 86 5.05 10.88 -16.27
N SER A 87 4.37 9.82 -15.90
CA SER A 87 2.96 9.61 -16.24
C SER A 87 2.26 8.98 -15.05
N PRO A 88 1.76 9.78 -14.10
CA PRO A 88 1.14 9.23 -12.90
C PRO A 88 0.02 8.24 -13.19
N LYS A 89 -0.78 8.49 -14.22
CA LYS A 89 -1.88 7.59 -14.62
C LYS A 89 -1.42 6.21 -15.04
N ASP A 90 -0.21 6.09 -15.60
CA ASP A 90 0.36 4.79 -15.95
C ASP A 90 0.62 3.92 -14.72
N PHE A 91 0.74 4.54 -13.56
CA PHE A 91 0.91 3.87 -12.28
C PHE A 91 -0.38 3.81 -11.47
N GLY A 92 -1.49 4.24 -12.04
CA GLY A 92 -2.80 4.24 -11.37
C GLY A 92 -3.09 5.45 -10.50
N ILE A 93 -2.31 6.51 -10.60
CA ILE A 93 -2.47 7.72 -9.81
C ILE A 93 -3.13 8.81 -10.66
N TYR A 94 -4.31 9.26 -10.22
CA TYR A 94 -5.09 10.29 -10.91
C TYR A 94 -5.06 11.63 -10.19
N ASN A 95 -4.90 11.61 -8.85
CA ASN A 95 -4.76 12.80 -8.02
C ASN A 95 -3.46 12.72 -7.21
N PRO A 96 -2.30 13.01 -7.83
CA PRO A 96 -1.00 12.78 -7.20
C PRO A 96 -0.80 13.46 -5.85
N LYS A 97 -1.40 14.63 -5.65
CA LYS A 97 -1.23 15.40 -4.41
C LYS A 97 -2.14 14.93 -3.28
N ASP A 98 -3.20 14.21 -3.59
CA ASP A 98 -4.17 13.77 -2.59
C ASP A 98 -5.00 12.60 -3.14
N GLU A 99 -4.36 11.46 -3.33
CA GLU A 99 -5.06 10.26 -3.80
C GLU A 99 -5.51 9.42 -2.62
N ARG A 100 -6.74 8.93 -2.69
CA ARG A 100 -7.29 8.05 -1.67
C ARG A 100 -7.72 6.73 -2.31
N PHE A 101 -7.27 5.63 -1.70
CA PHE A 101 -7.66 4.30 -2.11
C PHE A 101 -8.38 3.58 -0.97
N GLY A 102 -9.44 2.84 -1.32
CA GLY A 102 -9.93 1.78 -0.46
C GLY A 102 -9.06 0.55 -0.66
N VAL A 103 -8.66 -0.11 0.42
CA VAL A 103 -7.90 -1.35 0.38
C VAL A 103 -8.90 -2.50 0.34
N LEU A 104 -9.13 -3.07 -0.84
CA LEU A 104 -10.08 -4.16 -1.01
C LEU A 104 -9.48 -5.51 -0.62
N HIS A 105 -8.18 -5.65 -0.82
CA HIS A 105 -7.43 -6.85 -0.47
C HIS A 105 -5.99 -6.49 -0.19
N LEU A 106 -5.41 -7.10 0.85
CA LEU A 106 -4.00 -6.94 1.18
C LEU A 106 -3.52 -8.16 1.95
N ASP A 107 -2.58 -8.88 1.36
CA ASP A 107 -1.86 -9.96 2.02
C ASP A 107 -0.37 -9.92 1.61
N ARG A 108 0.38 -10.94 1.97
CA ARG A 108 1.82 -10.99 1.65
C ARG A 108 2.12 -11.10 0.16
N ASN A 109 1.15 -11.51 -0.64
CA ASN A 109 1.35 -11.83 -2.05
C ASN A 109 0.64 -10.86 -3.00
N GLY A 110 -0.47 -10.28 -2.59
CA GLY A 110 -1.30 -9.47 -3.45
C GLY A 110 -1.95 -8.29 -2.76
N MET A 111 -2.30 -7.30 -3.55
CA MET A 111 -2.99 -6.11 -3.07
C MET A 111 -3.95 -5.63 -4.15
N VAL A 112 -5.15 -5.22 -3.72
CA VAL A 112 -6.14 -4.58 -4.61
C VAL A 112 -6.56 -3.27 -3.98
N LEU A 113 -6.35 -2.19 -4.72
CA LEU A 113 -6.69 -0.83 -4.30
C LEU A 113 -7.73 -0.24 -5.24
N ARG A 114 -8.68 0.50 -4.69
CA ARG A 114 -9.69 1.18 -5.48
C ARG A 114 -9.76 2.66 -5.13
N SER A 115 -9.59 3.51 -6.12
CA SER A 115 -9.86 4.95 -6.03
C SER A 115 -11.20 5.26 -6.71
N ASP A 116 -11.53 6.54 -6.84
CA ASP A 116 -12.71 6.97 -7.57
C ASP A 116 -12.64 6.59 -9.05
N SER A 117 -11.45 6.58 -9.61
CA SER A 117 -11.23 6.40 -11.06
C SER A 117 -10.88 4.98 -11.45
N VAL A 118 -10.11 4.27 -10.64
CA VAL A 118 -9.51 3.00 -11.03
C VAL A 118 -9.49 1.98 -9.90
N THR A 119 -9.40 0.72 -10.29
CA THR A 119 -9.09 -0.40 -9.39
C THR A 119 -7.77 -1.00 -9.84
N LEU A 120 -6.83 -1.06 -8.92
CA LEU A 120 -5.44 -1.50 -9.17
C LEU A 120 -5.20 -2.85 -8.54
N THR A 121 -4.64 -3.76 -9.30
CA THR A 121 -4.24 -5.08 -8.80
C THR A 121 -2.73 -5.18 -8.82
N PHE A 122 -2.16 -5.53 -7.69
CA PHE A 122 -0.72 -5.66 -7.49
C PHE A 122 -0.33 -7.05 -7.06
N LYS A 123 0.89 -7.43 -7.42
CA LYS A 123 1.55 -8.63 -6.92
C LYS A 123 2.82 -8.23 -6.19
N LYS A 124 3.08 -8.86 -5.04
CA LYS A 124 4.33 -8.65 -4.31
C LYS A 124 5.50 -9.15 -5.13
N PHE A 125 6.47 -8.29 -5.25
CA PHE A 125 7.69 -8.60 -6.02
C PHE A 125 8.77 -9.25 -5.16
#